data_4791380d5749799245a16969550304c8
#
_entry.id   4791380d5749799245a16969550304c8
#
_cell.length_a   1.000
_cell.length_b   1.000
_cell.length_c   1.000
_cell.angle_alpha   90.00
_cell.angle_beta   90.00
_cell.angle_gamma   90.00
#
_symmetry.space_group_name_H-M   'P 1'
#
loop_
_entity.id
_entity.type
_entity.pdbx_description
1 polymer ?
#
loop_
_entity_poly.entity_id
_entity_poly.type
_entity_poly.pdbx_seq_one_letter_code
_entity_poly.pdbx_strand_id
1 'polypeptide(L)'
;TSSEFKNLDKWEKHALIYLNGVNAVDLYNTWDNVDHHTKIIYSEDFYNTIFKNSANVSDFITMEANYAKSNDGKKPTQDHFQVARIAIRALMEYNRPLLLDTEKFLDVCKTLRTVVRVTSDQNNEVKYSWKKKQIQIKELAIDKYDSYTWLNGLGRKVNTKQFPLKHLFYDWYTEFEKNNLNLIIA
;
A
#
# COMPACT_ATOMS: atom_id res chain seq x y z
N THR A 1 16.09 6.35 21.89
CA THR A 1 16.46 7.48 22.78
C THR A 1 15.72 8.74 22.36
N SER A 2 15.50 9.70 23.28
CA SER A 2 14.66 10.88 23.04
C SER A 2 15.14 11.81 21.89
N SER A 3 16.40 11.70 21.46
CA SER A 3 16.95 12.50 20.36
C SER A 3 16.55 12.01 18.98
N GLU A 4 16.36 10.72 18.80
CA GLU A 4 15.93 10.12 17.50
C GLU A 4 14.51 10.50 17.13
N PHE A 5 13.65 10.71 18.13
CA PHE A 5 12.26 11.09 17.92
C PHE A 5 12.04 12.59 17.61
N LYS A 6 13.02 13.45 17.87
CA LYS A 6 12.83 14.90 17.77
C LYS A 6 12.58 15.41 16.35
N ASN A 7 13.19 14.77 15.36
CA ASN A 7 13.13 15.20 13.95
C ASN A 7 12.09 14.43 13.12
N LEU A 8 11.35 13.51 13.74
CA LEU A 8 10.34 12.72 13.07
C LEU A 8 8.98 13.43 13.11
N ASP A 9 8.22 13.31 12.02
CA ASP A 9 6.83 13.77 12.01
C ASP A 9 5.93 12.86 12.89
N LYS A 10 4.72 13.30 13.11
CA LYS A 10 3.75 12.57 13.96
C LYS A 10 3.51 11.13 13.46
N TRP A 11 3.45 10.97 12.16
CA TRP A 11 3.21 9.66 11.55
C TRP A 11 4.42 8.72 11.70
N GLU A 12 5.62 9.23 11.45
CA GLU A 12 6.86 8.46 11.64
C GLU A 12 7.00 7.97 13.09
N LYS A 13 6.66 8.83 14.04
CA LYS A 13 6.63 8.45 15.47
C LYS A 13 5.65 7.31 15.73
N HIS A 14 4.46 7.37 15.13
CA HIS A 14 3.45 6.32 15.23
C HIS A 14 3.94 4.99 14.66
N ALA A 15 4.57 5.02 13.49
CA ALA A 15 5.14 3.84 12.85
C ALA A 15 6.23 3.18 13.70
N LEU A 16 7.12 3.98 14.30
CA LEU A 16 8.15 3.47 15.19
C LEU A 16 7.61 2.89 16.50
N ILE A 17 6.62 3.53 17.09
CA ILE A 17 5.96 3.00 18.29
C ILE A 17 5.32 1.65 17.99
N TYR A 18 4.68 1.53 16.84
CA TYR A 18 4.10 0.27 16.39
C TYR A 18 5.16 -0.81 16.23
N LEU A 19 6.22 -0.52 15.47
CA LEU A 19 7.31 -1.46 15.23
C LEU A 19 7.93 -1.99 16.54
N ASN A 20 8.17 -1.09 17.49
CA ASN A 20 8.71 -1.45 18.80
C ASN A 20 7.70 -2.25 19.66
N GLY A 21 6.41 -1.94 19.54
CA GLY A 21 5.35 -2.59 20.31
C GLY A 21 5.01 -4.00 19.86
N VAL A 22 5.22 -4.34 18.60
CA VAL A 22 4.95 -5.70 18.08
C VAL A 22 6.11 -6.67 18.27
N ASN A 23 7.18 -6.27 18.93
CA ASN A 23 8.37 -7.08 19.07
C ASN A 23 8.86 -7.65 17.71
N ALA A 24 9.42 -6.78 16.89
CA ALA A 24 9.80 -7.09 15.52
C ALA A 24 10.73 -8.32 15.39
N VAL A 25 11.60 -8.56 16.38
CA VAL A 25 12.52 -9.71 16.38
C VAL A 25 11.74 -11.01 16.53
N ASP A 26 10.81 -11.07 17.48
CA ASP A 26 9.99 -12.27 17.69
C ASP A 26 9.11 -12.54 16.48
N LEU A 27 8.49 -11.51 15.92
CA LEU A 27 7.67 -11.63 14.72
C LEU A 27 8.50 -12.12 13.52
N TYR A 28 9.72 -11.59 13.35
CA TYR A 28 10.66 -12.04 12.33
C TYR A 28 10.95 -13.53 12.44
N ASN A 29 11.23 -14.02 13.66
CA ASN A 29 11.62 -15.41 13.91
C ASN A 29 10.45 -16.40 13.86
N THR A 30 9.23 -15.97 14.18
CA THR A 30 8.08 -16.87 14.37
C THR A 30 7.09 -16.83 13.22
N TRP A 31 7.21 -15.90 12.28
CA TRP A 31 6.23 -15.71 11.20
C TRP A 31 5.87 -16.96 10.43
N ASP A 32 6.85 -17.80 10.10
CA ASP A 32 6.61 -19.02 9.32
C ASP A 32 5.78 -20.06 10.07
N ASN A 33 5.77 -20.00 11.40
CA ASN A 33 5.00 -20.87 12.28
C ASN A 33 3.62 -20.32 12.66
N VAL A 34 3.32 -19.09 12.25
CA VAL A 34 2.03 -18.44 12.49
C VAL A 34 1.01 -18.95 11.47
N ASP A 35 -0.16 -19.34 11.94
CA ASP A 35 -1.24 -19.80 11.07
C ASP A 35 -1.79 -18.68 10.16
N HIS A 36 -2.48 -19.08 9.10
CA HIS A 36 -2.98 -18.16 8.10
C HIS A 36 -3.93 -17.09 8.66
N HIS A 37 -4.81 -17.48 9.59
CA HIS A 37 -5.76 -16.56 10.20
C HIS A 37 -5.05 -15.50 11.06
N THR A 38 -4.07 -15.92 11.84
CA THR A 38 -3.23 -15.02 12.64
C THR A 38 -2.42 -14.07 11.75
N LYS A 39 -1.90 -14.56 10.63
CA LYS A 39 -1.23 -13.70 9.63
C LYS A 39 -2.16 -12.61 9.08
N ILE A 40 -3.41 -12.93 8.84
CA ILE A 40 -4.43 -11.94 8.44
C ILE A 40 -4.63 -10.89 9.53
N ILE A 41 -4.75 -11.31 10.78
CA ILE A 41 -4.94 -10.40 11.94
C ILE A 41 -3.75 -9.44 12.06
N TYR A 42 -2.52 -9.92 11.98
CA TYR A 42 -1.33 -9.07 11.98
C TYR A 42 -1.34 -8.06 10.83
N SER A 43 -1.70 -8.50 9.63
CA SER A 43 -1.76 -7.61 8.46
C SER A 43 -2.84 -6.53 8.60
N GLU A 44 -3.99 -6.87 9.15
CA GLU A 44 -5.08 -5.93 9.41
C GLU A 44 -4.73 -4.93 10.51
N ASP A 45 -4.09 -5.38 11.58
CA ASP A 45 -3.66 -4.53 12.69
C ASP A 45 -2.61 -3.52 12.23
N PHE A 46 -1.62 -3.99 11.48
CA PHE A 46 -0.61 -3.13 10.87
C PHE A 46 -1.24 -2.09 9.94
N TYR A 47 -2.16 -2.51 9.08
CA TYR A 47 -2.88 -1.61 8.18
C TYR A 47 -3.67 -0.55 8.96
N ASN A 48 -4.44 -0.97 9.95
CA ASN A 48 -5.28 -0.05 10.73
C ASN A 48 -4.44 0.95 11.52
N THR A 49 -3.31 0.52 12.06
CA THR A 49 -2.46 1.36 12.91
C THR A 49 -1.65 2.36 12.08
N ILE A 50 -1.08 1.93 10.95
CA ILE A 50 -0.11 2.72 10.19
C ILE A 50 -0.73 3.42 8.98
N PHE A 51 -1.67 2.79 8.27
CA PHE A 51 -2.09 3.29 6.95
C PHE A 51 -3.49 3.90 6.90
N LYS A 52 -4.43 3.42 7.69
CA LYS A 52 -5.85 3.77 7.55
C LYS A 52 -6.15 5.27 7.65
N ASN A 53 -5.43 6.01 8.50
CA ASN A 53 -5.71 7.42 8.81
C ASN A 53 -4.56 8.36 8.42
N SER A 54 -3.60 7.91 7.63
CA SER A 54 -2.36 8.64 7.38
C SER A 54 -1.93 8.63 5.91
N ALA A 55 -2.90 8.66 4.99
CA ALA A 55 -2.61 8.67 3.56
C ALA A 55 -1.78 9.90 3.18
N ASN A 56 -0.71 9.68 2.44
CA ASN A 56 0.06 10.72 1.76
C ASN A 56 -0.49 10.89 0.35
N VAL A 57 -1.22 11.97 0.09
CA VAL A 57 -1.84 12.21 -1.21
C VAL A 57 -0.81 12.71 -2.19
N SER A 58 -0.52 11.91 -3.22
CA SER A 58 0.34 12.32 -4.33
C SER A 58 -0.38 13.27 -5.28
N ASP A 59 0.39 13.93 -6.15
CA ASP A 59 -0.16 14.82 -7.17
C ASP A 59 -0.84 14.08 -8.34
N PHE A 60 -0.74 12.76 -8.39
CA PHE A 60 -1.27 11.97 -9.51
C PHE A 60 -2.78 11.77 -9.41
N ILE A 61 -3.44 12.02 -10.54
CA ILE A 61 -4.88 11.84 -10.71
C ILE A 61 -5.16 11.23 -12.09
N THR A 62 -6.11 10.30 -12.19
CA THR A 62 -6.55 9.82 -13.52
C THR A 62 -7.28 10.91 -14.27
N MET A 63 -7.20 10.87 -15.60
CA MET A 63 -7.92 11.83 -16.45
C MET A 63 -9.42 11.85 -16.17
N GLU A 64 -10.01 10.69 -15.99
CA GLU A 64 -11.43 10.52 -15.68
C GLU A 64 -11.81 11.14 -14.33
N ALA A 65 -10.97 10.93 -13.30
CA ALA A 65 -11.21 11.53 -11.98
C ALA A 65 -11.05 13.06 -12.01
N ASN A 66 -10.08 13.55 -12.77
CA ASN A 66 -9.88 14.98 -12.95
C ASN A 66 -11.06 15.63 -13.70
N TYR A 67 -11.55 14.97 -14.75
CA TYR A 67 -12.73 15.42 -15.50
C TYR A 67 -13.96 15.47 -14.61
N ALA A 68 -14.24 14.40 -13.87
CA ALA A 68 -15.39 14.32 -12.95
C ALA A 68 -15.31 15.37 -11.83
N LYS A 69 -14.12 15.67 -11.34
CA LYS A 69 -13.89 16.74 -10.37
C LYS A 69 -14.21 18.10 -10.95
N SER A 70 -13.73 18.38 -12.15
CA SER A 70 -13.83 19.71 -12.77
C SER A 70 -15.21 20.01 -13.34
N ASN A 71 -15.92 19.00 -13.87
CA ASN A 71 -17.19 19.18 -14.57
C ASN A 71 -18.40 18.78 -13.73
N ASP A 72 -18.27 17.74 -12.90
CA ASP A 72 -19.39 17.19 -12.11
C ASP A 72 -19.28 17.52 -10.61
N GLY A 73 -18.21 18.20 -10.18
CA GLY A 73 -17.94 18.49 -8.77
C GLY A 73 -17.70 17.23 -7.92
N LYS A 74 -17.47 16.07 -8.54
CA LYS A 74 -17.26 14.80 -7.83
C LYS A 74 -15.88 14.76 -7.18
N LYS A 75 -15.86 14.44 -5.89
CA LYS A 75 -14.60 14.29 -5.16
C LYS A 75 -13.89 13.00 -5.63
N PRO A 76 -12.60 13.07 -6.04
CA PRO A 76 -11.84 11.88 -6.37
C PRO A 76 -11.70 10.94 -5.17
N THR A 77 -11.69 9.65 -5.45
CA THR A 77 -11.39 8.61 -4.47
C THR A 77 -9.88 8.50 -4.33
N GLN A 78 -9.41 8.36 -3.10
CA GLN A 78 -8.01 8.07 -2.81
C GLN A 78 -7.80 6.56 -2.84
N ASP A 79 -6.87 6.09 -3.64
CA ASP A 79 -6.50 4.69 -3.76
C ASP A 79 -5.02 4.51 -3.43
N HIS A 80 -4.69 3.55 -2.58
CA HIS A 80 -3.30 3.24 -2.30
C HIS A 80 -2.63 2.69 -3.55
N PHE A 81 -1.46 3.23 -3.85
CA PHE A 81 -0.67 2.84 -5.01
C PHE A 81 -0.39 1.34 -5.04
N GLN A 82 0.00 0.82 -3.90
CA GLN A 82 0.05 -0.61 -3.61
C GLN A 82 -1.06 -0.91 -2.62
N VAL A 83 -1.82 -1.96 -2.88
CA VAL A 83 -2.89 -2.36 -1.96
C VAL A 83 -2.27 -2.66 -0.60
N ALA A 84 -2.46 -1.75 0.35
CA ALA A 84 -1.68 -1.71 1.58
C ALA A 84 -1.77 -3.03 2.39
N ARG A 85 -2.93 -3.65 2.44
CA ARG A 85 -3.08 -4.95 3.14
C ARG A 85 -2.27 -6.06 2.50
N ILE A 86 -2.19 -6.08 1.18
CA ILE A 86 -1.39 -7.04 0.44
C ILE A 86 0.09 -6.70 0.56
N ALA A 87 0.44 -5.43 0.48
CA ALA A 87 1.81 -4.98 0.64
C ALA A 87 2.41 -5.40 1.99
N ILE A 88 1.64 -5.31 3.07
CA ILE A 88 2.06 -5.76 4.39
C ILE A 88 2.32 -7.27 4.38
N ARG A 89 1.42 -8.05 3.80
CA ARG A 89 1.61 -9.49 3.70
C ARG A 89 2.83 -9.84 2.84
N ALA A 90 3.01 -9.17 1.72
CA ALA A 90 4.16 -9.32 0.85
C ALA A 90 5.47 -8.97 1.56
N LEU A 91 5.49 -7.89 2.35
CA LEU A 91 6.61 -7.52 3.19
C LEU A 91 7.02 -8.64 4.14
N MET A 92 6.03 -9.21 4.83
CA MET A 92 6.27 -10.28 5.80
C MET A 92 6.76 -11.57 5.14
N GLU A 93 6.28 -11.90 3.96
CA GLU A 93 6.65 -13.13 3.25
C GLU A 93 7.97 -13.01 2.48
N TYR A 94 8.26 -11.86 1.86
CA TYR A 94 9.39 -11.68 0.94
C TYR A 94 10.43 -10.66 1.38
N ASN A 95 10.12 -9.81 2.35
CA ASN A 95 11.05 -8.76 2.80
C ASN A 95 11.02 -8.54 4.33
N ARG A 96 10.84 -9.61 5.07
CA ARG A 96 10.77 -9.62 6.54
C ARG A 96 11.98 -8.98 7.24
N PRO A 97 13.23 -9.10 6.72
CA PRO A 97 14.39 -8.42 7.32
C PRO A 97 14.20 -6.91 7.52
N LEU A 98 13.26 -6.30 6.80
CA LEU A 98 12.93 -4.88 6.95
C LEU A 98 12.47 -4.52 8.37
N LEU A 99 11.86 -5.46 9.09
CA LEU A 99 11.45 -5.27 10.48
C LEU A 99 12.62 -5.00 11.43
N LEU A 100 13.83 -5.35 11.03
CA LEU A 100 15.06 -5.17 11.82
C LEU A 100 15.82 -3.90 11.43
N ASP A 101 15.38 -3.18 10.43
CA ASP A 101 16.01 -1.95 9.93
C ASP A 101 14.98 -0.81 9.96
N THR A 102 15.03 -0.04 11.04
CA THR A 102 14.06 1.03 11.33
C THR A 102 14.00 2.08 10.22
N GLU A 103 15.13 2.50 9.67
CA GLU A 103 15.19 3.53 8.64
C GLU A 103 14.55 3.05 7.35
N LYS A 104 14.92 1.87 6.89
CA LYS A 104 14.32 1.25 5.69
C LYS A 104 12.84 0.92 5.89
N PHE A 105 12.45 0.48 7.09
CA PHE A 105 11.05 0.24 7.43
C PHE A 105 10.21 1.52 7.28
N LEU A 106 10.67 2.65 7.84
CA LEU A 106 9.99 3.93 7.71
C LEU A 106 9.88 4.37 6.25
N ASP A 107 10.92 4.19 5.48
CA ASP A 107 10.97 4.57 4.07
C ASP A 107 9.95 3.77 3.23
N VAL A 108 9.90 2.47 3.44
CA VAL A 108 8.89 1.60 2.81
C VAL A 108 7.48 1.99 3.24
N CYS A 109 7.24 2.22 4.52
CA CYS A 109 5.94 2.63 5.02
C CYS A 109 5.50 3.98 4.43
N LYS A 110 6.41 4.94 4.24
CA LYS A 110 6.13 6.20 3.55
C LYS A 110 5.63 5.98 2.12
N THR A 111 6.24 5.05 1.40
CA THR A 111 5.81 4.69 0.05
C THR A 111 4.45 3.97 0.05
N LEU A 112 4.27 3.00 0.93
CA LEU A 112 3.03 2.22 1.01
C LEU A 112 1.81 3.05 1.40
N ARG A 113 1.98 4.13 2.15
CA ARG A 113 0.88 5.04 2.50
C ARG A 113 0.52 6.03 1.40
N THR A 114 1.30 6.07 0.31
CA THR A 114 1.05 6.98 -0.80
C THR A 114 -0.21 6.57 -1.54
N VAL A 115 -1.09 7.53 -1.77
CA VAL A 115 -2.34 7.35 -2.51
C VAL A 115 -2.34 8.20 -3.77
N VAL A 116 -3.02 7.69 -4.77
CA VAL A 116 -3.35 8.39 -6.00
C VAL A 116 -4.85 8.70 -6.03
N ARG A 117 -5.25 9.59 -6.91
CA ARG A 117 -6.65 9.98 -7.05
C ARG A 117 -7.26 9.34 -8.29
N VAL A 118 -8.30 8.59 -8.09
CA VAL A 118 -9.01 7.81 -9.12
C VAL A 118 -10.53 8.04 -9.02
N THR A 119 -11.30 7.52 -9.95
CA THR A 119 -12.75 7.46 -9.76
C THR A 119 -13.13 6.33 -8.80
N SER A 120 -14.35 6.37 -8.28
CA SER A 120 -14.89 5.29 -7.45
C SER A 120 -14.90 3.95 -8.20
N ASP A 121 -15.24 3.98 -9.48
CA ASP A 121 -15.28 2.77 -10.32
C ASP A 121 -13.89 2.19 -10.52
N GLN A 122 -12.91 3.02 -10.84
CA GLN A 122 -11.52 2.61 -10.93
C GLN A 122 -10.99 2.02 -9.63
N ASN A 123 -11.35 2.59 -8.49
CA ASN A 123 -10.97 2.05 -7.17
C ASN A 123 -11.61 0.68 -6.90
N ASN A 124 -12.76 0.41 -7.49
CA ASN A 124 -13.49 -0.85 -7.29
C ASN A 124 -13.09 -1.99 -8.25
N GLU A 125 -12.21 -1.75 -9.19
CA GLU A 125 -11.77 -2.77 -10.16
C GLU A 125 -10.96 -3.89 -9.52
N VAL A 126 -10.20 -3.56 -8.46
CA VAL A 126 -9.50 -4.56 -7.65
C VAL A 126 -10.08 -4.58 -6.25
N LYS A 127 -10.77 -5.64 -5.90
CA LYS A 127 -11.34 -5.83 -4.56
C LYS A 127 -10.74 -7.04 -3.89
N TYR A 128 -10.19 -6.82 -2.71
CA TYR A 128 -9.68 -7.87 -1.85
C TYR A 128 -10.57 -7.97 -0.60
N SER A 129 -11.19 -9.11 -0.37
CA SER A 129 -11.99 -9.35 0.83
C SER A 129 -11.45 -10.52 1.62
N TRP A 130 -10.66 -10.23 2.63
CA TRP A 130 -10.14 -11.25 3.54
C TRP A 130 -11.25 -11.96 4.34
N LYS A 131 -12.30 -11.24 4.70
CA LYS A 131 -13.36 -11.76 5.57
C LYS A 131 -14.21 -12.86 4.91
N LYS A 132 -14.33 -12.83 3.60
CA LYS A 132 -15.21 -13.77 2.88
C LYS A 132 -14.45 -14.85 2.13
N LYS A 133 -13.12 -14.89 2.21
CA LYS A 133 -12.29 -15.72 1.32
C LYS A 133 -12.65 -15.58 -0.18
N GLN A 134 -13.33 -14.50 -0.52
CA GLN A 134 -13.76 -14.19 -1.86
C GLN A 134 -12.94 -13.02 -2.35
N ILE A 135 -11.97 -13.32 -3.18
CA ILE A 135 -11.22 -12.31 -3.88
C ILE A 135 -11.54 -12.45 -5.34
N GLN A 136 -12.20 -11.43 -5.86
CA GLN A 136 -12.27 -11.24 -7.29
C GLN A 136 -11.17 -10.26 -7.67
N ILE A 137 -10.04 -10.79 -8.07
CA ILE A 137 -9.04 -9.99 -8.73
C ILE A 137 -9.40 -9.97 -10.20
N LYS A 138 -9.83 -8.83 -10.67
CA LYS A 138 -10.06 -8.62 -12.10
C LYS A 138 -8.74 -8.38 -12.83
N GLU A 139 -7.83 -7.69 -12.17
CA GLU A 139 -6.56 -7.27 -12.74
C GLU A 139 -5.53 -7.05 -11.64
N LEU A 140 -4.26 -7.30 -11.91
CA LEU A 140 -3.18 -6.95 -11.00
C LEU A 140 -3.11 -5.43 -10.84
N ALA A 141 -2.75 -4.95 -9.64
CA ALA A 141 -2.68 -3.51 -9.38
C ALA A 141 -1.77 -2.78 -10.38
N ILE A 142 -0.63 -3.36 -10.74
CA ILE A 142 0.29 -2.79 -11.72
C ILE A 142 -0.35 -2.68 -13.11
N ASP A 143 -1.09 -3.70 -13.55
CA ASP A 143 -1.75 -3.71 -14.86
C ASP A 143 -2.93 -2.75 -14.87
N LYS A 144 -3.70 -2.71 -13.78
CA LYS A 144 -4.77 -1.76 -13.55
C LYS A 144 -4.29 -0.32 -13.74
N TYR A 145 -3.21 0.06 -13.07
CA TYR A 145 -2.68 1.42 -13.18
C TYR A 145 -2.10 1.74 -14.55
N ASP A 146 -1.52 0.76 -15.23
CA ASP A 146 -1.00 0.91 -16.61
C ASP A 146 -2.12 1.15 -17.63
N SER A 147 -3.35 0.74 -17.35
CA SER A 147 -4.50 0.94 -18.24
C SER A 147 -5.07 2.37 -18.20
N TYR A 148 -4.72 3.16 -17.19
CA TYR A 148 -5.24 4.51 -17.01
C TYR A 148 -4.34 5.59 -17.63
N THR A 149 -4.95 6.69 -18.03
CA THR A 149 -4.22 7.90 -18.37
C THR A 149 -4.09 8.77 -17.13
N TRP A 150 -2.87 9.09 -16.75
CA TRP A 150 -2.54 9.85 -15.56
C TRP A 150 -2.18 11.31 -15.89
N LEU A 151 -2.54 12.20 -14.98
CA LEU A 151 -2.08 13.59 -14.95
C LEU A 151 -1.19 13.81 -13.73
N ASN A 152 -0.16 14.62 -13.87
CA ASN A 152 0.68 15.09 -12.77
C ASN A 152 0.08 16.35 -12.10
N GLY A 153 0.77 16.91 -11.10
CA GLY A 153 0.36 18.13 -10.41
C GLY A 153 0.23 19.37 -11.28
N LEU A 154 0.84 19.37 -12.47
CA LEU A 154 0.73 20.43 -13.47
C LEU A 154 -0.37 20.17 -14.52
N GLY A 155 -1.17 19.13 -14.36
CA GLY A 155 -2.22 18.74 -15.31
C GLY A 155 -1.70 18.14 -16.62
N ARG A 156 -0.42 17.75 -16.67
CA ARG A 156 0.20 17.14 -17.86
C ARG A 156 0.04 15.63 -17.82
N LYS A 157 -0.23 15.05 -18.99
CA LYS A 157 -0.27 13.59 -19.15
C LYS A 157 1.08 12.97 -18.82
N VAL A 158 1.06 11.92 -18.04
CA VAL A 158 2.23 11.13 -17.69
C VAL A 158 1.99 9.66 -18.05
N ASN A 159 3.03 9.01 -18.55
CA ASN A 159 2.97 7.62 -18.93
C ASN A 159 3.54 6.78 -17.78
N THR A 160 2.77 5.83 -17.28
CA THR A 160 3.20 4.92 -16.22
C THR A 160 4.47 4.14 -16.56
N LYS A 161 4.73 3.89 -17.85
CA LYS A 161 5.97 3.21 -18.31
C LYS A 161 7.21 4.09 -18.20
N GLN A 162 7.05 5.40 -18.33
CA GLN A 162 8.14 6.39 -18.35
C GLN A 162 8.26 7.14 -17.03
N PHE A 163 7.28 7.02 -16.17
CA PHE A 163 7.15 7.88 -15.00
C PHE A 163 7.16 7.08 -13.71
N PRO A 164 7.53 7.74 -12.60
CA PRO A 164 7.80 7.12 -11.32
C PRO A 164 6.66 6.30 -10.70
N LEU A 165 5.49 6.21 -11.32
CA LEU A 165 4.45 5.36 -10.77
C LEU A 165 4.92 3.90 -10.63
N LYS A 166 5.68 3.37 -11.61
CA LYS A 166 6.25 2.02 -11.50
C LYS A 166 7.38 1.90 -10.47
N HIS A 167 8.09 2.97 -10.20
CA HIS A 167 9.13 3.00 -9.17
C HIS A 167 8.57 2.92 -7.75
N LEU A 168 7.27 3.16 -7.57
CA LEU A 168 6.60 2.97 -6.29
C LEU A 168 6.18 1.52 -6.05
N PHE A 169 6.21 0.64 -7.07
CA PHE A 169 5.98 -0.78 -6.91
C PHE A 169 7.28 -1.49 -6.55
N TYR A 170 7.34 -2.04 -5.38
CA TYR A 170 8.44 -2.89 -4.97
C TYR A 170 8.39 -4.24 -5.65
N ASP A 171 9.53 -4.77 -6.07
CA ASP A 171 9.62 -6.09 -6.72
C ASP A 171 9.03 -7.20 -5.85
N TRP A 172 9.30 -7.17 -4.55
CA TRP A 172 8.74 -8.13 -3.59
C TRP A 172 7.22 -8.07 -3.49
N TYR A 173 6.60 -6.89 -3.64
CA TYR A 173 5.15 -6.75 -3.70
C TYR A 173 4.59 -7.35 -4.99
N THR A 174 5.16 -6.99 -6.11
CA THR A 174 4.72 -7.47 -7.44
C THR A 174 4.86 -8.99 -7.55
N GLU A 175 5.96 -9.52 -7.05
CA GLU A 175 6.22 -10.96 -7.03
C GLU A 175 5.21 -11.69 -6.13
N PHE A 176 4.96 -11.19 -4.94
CA PHE A 176 3.94 -11.74 -4.06
C PHE A 176 2.56 -11.72 -4.69
N GLU A 177 2.14 -10.60 -5.26
CA GLU A 177 0.84 -10.45 -5.91
C GLU A 177 0.66 -11.48 -7.04
N LYS A 178 1.68 -11.65 -7.89
CA LYS A 178 1.63 -12.62 -8.99
C LYS A 178 1.62 -14.07 -8.52
N ASN A 179 2.43 -14.41 -7.52
CA ASN A 179 2.63 -15.80 -7.10
C ASN A 179 1.56 -16.29 -6.13
N ASN A 180 0.86 -15.38 -5.46
CA ASN A 180 -0.09 -15.72 -4.40
C ASN A 180 -1.54 -15.35 -4.71
N LEU A 181 -1.85 -15.05 -5.97
CA LEU A 181 -3.22 -14.80 -6.41
C LEU A 181 -4.19 -15.89 -5.92
N ASN A 182 -3.82 -17.15 -6.03
CA ASN A 182 -4.64 -18.27 -5.58
C ASN A 182 -4.79 -18.35 -4.07
N LEU A 183 -3.77 -17.98 -3.29
CA LEU A 183 -3.83 -17.91 -1.82
C LEU A 183 -4.68 -16.74 -1.35
N ILE A 184 -4.66 -15.68 -2.10
CA ILE A 184 -5.50 -14.51 -1.88
C ILE A 184 -6.94 -14.86 -2.25
N ILE A 185 -7.17 -15.68 -3.26
CA ILE A 185 -8.48 -16.13 -3.76
C ILE A 185 -9.02 -17.33 -2.96
N ALA A 186 -8.16 -18.14 -2.43
CA ALA A 186 -8.52 -19.28 -1.58
C ALA A 186 -8.70 -18.83 -0.12
#